data_a20468558cecce97c38de6a32780031b
#
_entry.id   a20468558cecce97c38de6a32780031b
#
_cell.length_a   1.000
_cell.length_b   1.000
_cell.length_c   1.000
_cell.angle_alpha   90.00
_cell.angle_beta   90.00
_cell.angle_gamma   90.00
#
_symmetry.space_group_name_H-M   'P 1'
#
loop_
_entity.id
_entity.type
_entity.pdbx_description
1 polymer ?
#
loop_
_entity_poly.entity_id
_entity_poly.type
_entity_poly.pdbx_seq_one_letter_code
_entity_poly.pdbx_strand_id
1 'polypeptide(L)'
;RVLFLREVIETLGLKNIEAGHGRAEEMARKKEFREQFDLCVSRAVANIATLSEYCLPFVRLGGKFISYKSGQIGEEMLNGKKAVFLLGGKITEIDQFHVPCTELDRCLVVIDKIKGTPKTYPRKAGTPSKDPLK
;
A
#
# COMPACT_ATOMS: atom_id res chain seq x y z
N ARG A 1 2.06 5.44 19.48
CA ARG A 1 2.31 4.22 18.65
C ARG A 1 3.74 4.14 18.13
N VAL A 2 4.26 5.19 17.50
CA VAL A 2 5.66 5.18 16.98
C VAL A 2 6.69 4.99 18.09
N LEU A 3 6.52 5.64 19.24
CA LEU A 3 7.38 5.45 20.42
C LEU A 3 7.41 3.98 20.87
N PHE A 4 6.25 3.34 20.93
CA PHE A 4 6.15 1.91 21.25
C PHE A 4 6.90 1.04 20.22
N LEU A 5 6.73 1.32 18.93
CA LEU A 5 7.45 0.58 17.88
C LEU A 5 8.97 0.74 18.01
N ARG A 6 9.44 1.94 18.32
CA ARG A 6 10.87 2.20 18.56
C ARG A 6 11.40 1.43 19.77
N GLU A 7 10.63 1.39 20.86
CA GLU A 7 10.94 0.61 22.04
C GLU A 7 11.03 -0.89 21.74
N VAL A 8 10.09 -1.43 20.94
CA VAL A 8 10.13 -2.83 20.49
C VAL A 8 11.37 -3.10 19.64
N ILE A 9 11.69 -2.24 18.68
CA ILE A 9 12.88 -2.36 17.84
C ILE A 9 14.15 -2.41 18.68
N GLU A 10 14.28 -1.53 19.65
CA GLU A 10 15.43 -1.45 20.55
C GLU A 10 15.51 -2.67 21.46
N THR A 11 14.42 -3.03 22.13
CA THR A 11 14.35 -4.16 23.06
C THR A 11 14.69 -5.49 22.39
N LEU A 12 14.25 -5.69 21.16
CA LEU A 12 14.53 -6.90 20.37
C LEU A 12 15.86 -6.83 19.61
N GLY A 13 16.60 -5.73 19.71
CA GLY A 13 17.87 -5.55 19.01
C GLY A 13 17.75 -5.62 17.48
N LEU A 14 16.59 -5.23 16.91
CA LEU A 14 16.37 -5.28 15.48
C LEU A 14 17.22 -4.25 14.77
N LYS A 15 17.88 -4.67 13.69
CA LYS A 15 18.72 -3.80 12.84
C LYS A 15 18.03 -3.57 11.49
N ASN A 16 18.39 -2.48 10.82
CA ASN A 16 17.88 -2.14 9.48
C ASN A 16 16.36 -1.96 9.42
N ILE A 17 15.76 -1.46 10.51
CA ILE A 17 14.35 -1.13 10.59
C ILE A 17 14.17 0.23 11.26
N GLU A 18 13.28 1.04 10.71
CA GLU A 18 12.95 2.37 11.24
C GLU A 18 11.45 2.50 11.43
N ALA A 19 11.05 3.17 12.52
CA ALA A 19 9.66 3.54 12.77
C ALA A 19 9.51 5.06 12.66
N GLY A 20 8.71 5.50 11.70
CA GLY A 20 8.45 6.91 11.42
C GLY A 20 6.96 7.25 11.48
N HIS A 21 6.67 8.52 11.73
CA HIS A 21 5.33 9.08 11.68
C HIS A 21 5.24 10.10 10.54
N GLY A 22 4.19 9.99 9.73
CA GLY A 22 3.96 10.92 8.64
C GLY A 22 2.71 10.54 7.83
N ARG A 23 2.29 11.46 6.98
CA ARG A 23 1.27 11.16 5.98
C ARG A 23 1.91 10.55 4.76
N ALA A 24 1.35 9.45 4.28
CA ALA A 24 1.87 8.74 3.11
C ALA A 24 1.99 9.66 1.88
N GLU A 25 0.98 10.51 1.64
CA GLU A 25 0.94 11.43 0.51
C GLU A 25 2.07 12.47 0.54
N GLU A 26 2.50 12.89 1.72
CA GLU A 26 3.59 13.85 1.90
C GLU A 26 4.95 13.16 1.80
N MET A 27 5.08 12.00 2.44
CA MET A 27 6.33 11.24 2.45
C MET A 27 6.68 10.71 1.05
N ALA A 28 5.69 10.21 0.31
CA ALA A 28 5.88 9.69 -1.04
C ALA A 28 6.31 10.75 -2.08
N ARG A 29 6.25 12.04 -1.72
CA ARG A 29 6.76 13.13 -2.57
C ARG A 29 8.24 13.42 -2.33
N LYS A 30 8.78 12.98 -1.20
CA LYS A 30 10.20 13.16 -0.88
C LYS A 30 11.06 12.24 -1.72
N LYS A 31 12.15 12.78 -2.27
CA LYS A 31 13.06 12.06 -3.17
C LYS A 31 13.62 10.78 -2.56
N GLU A 32 13.91 10.80 -1.26
CA GLU A 32 14.45 9.65 -0.52
C GLU A 32 13.48 8.48 -0.38
N PHE A 33 12.17 8.70 -0.56
CA PHE A 33 11.14 7.67 -0.43
C PHE A 33 10.44 7.32 -1.73
N ARG A 34 10.38 8.27 -2.68
CA ARG A 34 9.63 8.07 -3.91
C ARG A 34 10.28 7.01 -4.78
N GLU A 35 9.52 5.96 -5.11
CA GLU A 35 9.94 4.87 -5.98
C GLU A 35 11.28 4.22 -5.58
N GLN A 36 11.51 4.08 -4.27
CA GLN A 36 12.74 3.54 -3.71
C GLN A 36 12.63 2.12 -3.13
N PHE A 37 11.41 1.65 -2.87
CA PHE A 37 11.20 0.40 -2.13
C PHE A 37 10.86 -0.76 -3.06
N ASP A 38 11.44 -1.94 -2.80
CA ASP A 38 11.15 -3.17 -3.52
C ASP A 38 9.73 -3.67 -3.27
N LEU A 39 9.27 -3.51 -2.03
CA LEU A 39 7.98 -3.98 -1.56
C LEU A 39 7.34 -2.95 -0.63
N CYS A 40 6.07 -2.66 -0.88
CA CYS A 40 5.20 -1.95 0.05
C CYS A 40 4.07 -2.88 0.49
N VAL A 41 3.73 -2.88 1.76
CA VAL A 41 2.60 -3.65 2.30
C VAL A 41 1.67 -2.74 3.09
N SER A 42 0.37 -3.04 3.06
CA SER A 42 -0.62 -2.28 3.82
C SER A 42 -1.69 -3.20 4.41
N ARG A 43 -1.98 -2.98 5.68
CA ARG A 43 -3.16 -3.50 6.38
C ARG A 43 -4.06 -2.32 6.72
N ALA A 44 -5.06 -2.04 5.89
CA ALA A 44 -5.92 -0.89 6.13
C ALA A 44 -7.35 -1.10 5.64
N VAL A 45 -8.28 -0.37 6.24
CA VAL A 45 -9.72 -0.36 5.94
C VAL A 45 -10.11 0.53 4.76
N ALA A 46 -9.16 1.17 4.08
CA ALA A 46 -9.43 1.96 2.90
C ALA A 46 -9.63 1.07 1.65
N ASN A 47 -10.36 1.57 0.65
CA ASN A 47 -10.52 0.87 -0.62
C ASN A 47 -9.19 0.78 -1.39
N ILE A 48 -9.12 -0.15 -2.35
CA ILE A 48 -7.88 -0.42 -3.09
C ILE A 48 -7.38 0.78 -3.89
N ALA A 49 -8.27 1.64 -4.40
CA ALA A 49 -7.89 2.85 -5.12
C ALA A 49 -7.14 3.82 -4.22
N THR A 50 -7.67 4.09 -3.03
CA THR A 50 -7.03 4.94 -2.02
C THR A 50 -5.71 4.36 -1.54
N LEU A 51 -5.68 3.07 -1.21
CA LEU A 51 -4.45 2.40 -0.76
C LEU A 51 -3.37 2.38 -1.83
N SER A 52 -3.77 2.19 -3.09
CA SER A 52 -2.83 2.23 -4.20
C SER A 52 -2.20 3.62 -4.38
N GLU A 53 -2.98 4.69 -4.18
CA GLU A 53 -2.44 6.07 -4.24
C GLU A 53 -1.49 6.36 -3.06
N TYR A 54 -1.69 5.74 -1.90
CA TYR A 54 -0.77 5.86 -0.76
C TYR A 54 0.51 5.05 -0.95
N CYS A 55 0.42 3.85 -1.53
CA CYS A 55 1.50 2.84 -1.49
C CYS A 55 2.33 2.76 -2.77
N LEU A 56 1.70 2.80 -3.96
CA LEU A 56 2.42 2.68 -5.23
C LEU A 56 3.49 3.75 -5.47
N PRO A 57 3.32 5.01 -5.02
CA PRO A 57 4.38 6.01 -5.16
C PRO A 57 5.69 5.69 -4.44
N PHE A 58 5.68 4.83 -3.43
CA PHE A 58 6.89 4.36 -2.75
C PHE A 58 7.60 3.23 -3.49
N VAL A 59 6.86 2.47 -4.30
CA VAL A 59 7.36 1.25 -4.95
C VAL A 59 8.17 1.59 -6.19
N ARG A 60 9.39 1.06 -6.27
CA ARG A 60 10.23 1.20 -7.47
C ARG A 60 9.65 0.45 -8.67
N LEU A 61 10.07 0.82 -9.87
CA LEU A 61 9.75 0.05 -11.08
C LEU A 61 10.22 -1.40 -10.92
N GLY A 62 9.34 -2.36 -11.21
CA GLY A 62 9.58 -3.79 -11.00
C GLY A 62 9.35 -4.29 -9.57
N GLY A 63 9.05 -3.40 -8.62
CA GLY A 63 8.65 -3.77 -7.27
C GLY A 63 7.17 -4.12 -7.16
N LYS A 64 6.70 -4.38 -5.93
CA LYS A 64 5.32 -4.82 -5.65
C LYS A 64 4.67 -4.03 -4.52
N PHE A 65 3.36 -3.86 -4.62
CA PHE A 65 2.50 -3.49 -3.51
C PHE A 65 1.57 -4.65 -3.17
N ILE A 66 1.50 -5.05 -1.90
CA ILE A 66 0.60 -6.09 -1.42
C ILE A 66 -0.38 -5.48 -0.41
N SER A 67 -1.66 -5.50 -0.75
CA SER A 67 -2.73 -5.06 0.13
C SER A 67 -3.38 -6.25 0.85
N TYR A 68 -3.34 -6.20 2.18
CA TYR A 68 -4.01 -7.17 3.05
C TYR A 68 -5.47 -6.74 3.23
N LYS A 69 -6.38 -7.58 2.76
CA LYS A 69 -7.83 -7.34 2.81
C LYS A 69 -8.56 -8.43 3.59
N SER A 70 -9.76 -8.11 4.06
CA SER A 70 -10.67 -9.05 4.70
C SER A 70 -11.88 -9.30 3.80
N GLY A 71 -12.35 -10.53 3.71
CA GLY A 71 -13.57 -10.90 3.01
C GLY A 71 -13.49 -10.85 1.48
N GLN A 72 -14.67 -10.72 0.86
CA GLN A 72 -14.79 -10.64 -0.60
C GLN A 72 -14.57 -9.21 -1.09
N ILE A 73 -13.81 -9.06 -2.18
CA ILE A 73 -13.36 -7.78 -2.72
C ILE A 73 -13.85 -7.48 -4.14
N GLY A 74 -14.87 -8.20 -4.64
CA GLY A 74 -15.29 -8.19 -6.04
C GLY A 74 -15.55 -6.79 -6.63
N GLU A 75 -16.49 -6.03 -6.08
CA GLU A 75 -16.82 -4.66 -6.56
C GLU A 75 -15.67 -3.67 -6.34
N GLU A 76 -14.99 -3.76 -5.21
CA GLU A 76 -13.84 -2.91 -4.89
C GLU A 76 -12.73 -3.05 -5.93
N MET A 77 -12.54 -4.26 -6.45
CA MET A 77 -11.52 -4.54 -7.47
C MET A 77 -11.83 -3.93 -8.81
N LEU A 78 -13.10 -3.91 -9.23
CA LEU A 78 -13.50 -3.28 -10.49
C LEU A 78 -13.17 -1.77 -10.49
N ASN A 79 -13.48 -1.10 -9.40
CA ASN A 79 -13.18 0.33 -9.24
C ASN A 79 -11.68 0.59 -9.04
N GLY A 80 -10.98 -0.33 -8.38
CA GLY A 80 -9.55 -0.21 -8.09
C GLY A 80 -8.63 -0.39 -9.31
N LYS A 81 -9.02 -1.18 -10.32
CA LYS A 81 -8.18 -1.47 -11.48
C LYS A 81 -7.73 -0.23 -12.23
N LYS A 82 -8.63 0.71 -12.48
CA LYS A 82 -8.30 1.98 -13.16
C LYS A 82 -7.33 2.82 -12.34
N ALA A 83 -7.59 2.96 -11.04
CA ALA A 83 -6.71 3.70 -10.14
C ALA A 83 -5.31 3.10 -10.10
N VAL A 84 -5.20 1.78 -9.95
CA VAL A 84 -3.93 1.05 -9.98
C VAL A 84 -3.18 1.32 -11.28
N PHE A 85 -3.86 1.25 -12.42
CA PHE A 85 -3.24 1.50 -13.73
C PHE A 85 -2.75 2.95 -13.86
N LEU A 86 -3.54 3.94 -13.44
CA LEU A 86 -3.15 5.36 -13.44
C LEU A 86 -1.90 5.63 -12.61
N LEU A 87 -1.72 4.88 -11.52
CA LEU A 87 -0.60 4.99 -10.59
C LEU A 87 0.65 4.20 -11.03
N GLY A 88 0.58 3.53 -12.17
CA GLY A 88 1.68 2.75 -12.74
C GLY A 88 1.72 1.29 -12.28
N GLY A 89 0.64 0.78 -11.69
CA GLY A 89 0.53 -0.59 -11.23
C GLY A 89 -0.30 -1.49 -12.15
N LYS A 90 -0.20 -2.78 -11.91
CA LYS A 90 -1.04 -3.83 -12.49
C LYS A 90 -1.36 -4.87 -11.43
N ILE A 91 -2.63 -5.18 -11.23
CA ILE A 91 -3.04 -6.28 -10.35
C ILE A 91 -2.69 -7.58 -11.04
N THR A 92 -1.80 -8.37 -10.44
CA THR A 92 -1.28 -9.61 -11.01
C THR A 92 -1.80 -10.86 -10.31
N GLU A 93 -2.18 -10.73 -9.03
CA GLU A 93 -2.64 -11.86 -8.23
C GLU A 93 -3.65 -11.40 -7.18
N ILE A 94 -4.63 -12.25 -6.92
CA ILE A 94 -5.58 -12.13 -5.81
C ILE A 94 -5.60 -13.48 -5.11
N ASP A 95 -4.92 -13.57 -3.98
CA ASP A 95 -4.84 -14.78 -3.18
C ASP A 95 -5.86 -14.72 -2.05
N GLN A 96 -6.88 -15.59 -2.14
CA GLN A 96 -7.91 -15.74 -1.11
C GLN A 96 -7.64 -17.00 -0.31
N PHE A 97 -7.59 -16.87 1.00
CA PHE A 97 -7.32 -17.98 1.88
C PHE A 97 -8.08 -17.87 3.20
N HIS A 98 -8.28 -19.01 3.81
CA HIS A 98 -8.83 -19.15 5.15
C HIS A 98 -7.68 -19.20 6.16
N VAL A 99 -7.74 -18.37 7.20
CA VAL A 99 -6.71 -18.40 8.25
C VAL A 99 -6.85 -19.69 9.05
N PRO A 100 -5.83 -20.57 9.10
CA PRO A 100 -5.90 -21.84 9.80
C PRO A 100 -6.38 -21.69 11.25
N CYS A 101 -7.24 -22.62 11.68
CA CYS A 101 -7.82 -22.66 13.03
C CYS A 101 -8.69 -21.44 13.39
N THR A 102 -9.22 -20.72 12.41
CA THR A 102 -10.14 -19.58 12.62
C THR A 102 -11.28 -19.60 11.61
N GLU A 103 -12.32 -18.78 11.83
CA GLU A 103 -13.41 -18.52 10.87
C GLU A 103 -13.14 -17.30 9.99
N LEU A 104 -11.87 -16.94 9.81
CA LEU A 104 -11.47 -15.69 9.16
C LEU A 104 -10.99 -15.92 7.73
N ASP A 105 -11.72 -15.37 6.76
CA ASP A 105 -11.26 -15.27 5.38
C ASP A 105 -10.40 -14.01 5.19
N ARG A 106 -9.32 -14.17 4.44
CA ARG A 106 -8.38 -13.10 4.09
C ARG A 106 -8.07 -13.12 2.61
N CYS A 107 -7.64 -11.97 2.13
CA CYS A 107 -7.24 -11.79 0.76
C CYS A 107 -5.98 -10.94 0.67
N LEU A 108 -5.04 -11.37 -0.16
CA LEU A 108 -3.87 -10.60 -0.56
C LEU A 108 -4.06 -10.14 -2.00
N VAL A 109 -4.05 -8.84 -2.22
CA VAL A 109 -4.07 -8.25 -3.56
C VAL A 109 -2.64 -7.86 -3.91
N VAL A 110 -2.06 -8.53 -4.90
CA VAL A 110 -0.70 -8.28 -5.37
C VAL A 110 -0.74 -7.37 -6.58
N ILE A 111 -0.01 -6.27 -6.51
CA ILE A 111 0.07 -5.24 -7.54
C ILE A 111 1.53 -5.05 -7.93
N ASP A 112 1.86 -5.34 -9.18
CA ASP A 112 3.18 -5.10 -9.73
C ASP A 112 3.31 -3.65 -10.20
N LYS A 113 4.46 -3.02 -9.91
CA LYS A 113 4.79 -1.69 -10.42
C LYS A 113 5.39 -1.84 -11.82
N ILE A 114 4.59 -1.58 -12.83
CA ILE A 114 4.97 -1.79 -14.25
C ILE A 114 5.45 -0.52 -14.95
N LYS A 115 5.16 0.65 -14.38
CA LYS A 115 5.68 1.95 -14.86
C LYS A 115 5.70 2.99 -13.75
N GLY A 116 6.43 4.07 -13.95
CA GLY A 116 6.54 5.17 -12.99
C GLY A 116 5.19 5.80 -12.66
N THR A 117 5.00 6.14 -11.40
CA THR A 117 3.83 6.89 -10.95
C THR A 117 3.91 8.33 -11.46
N PRO A 118 2.87 8.86 -12.13
CA PRO A 118 2.87 10.25 -12.59
C PRO A 118 3.12 11.23 -11.44
N LYS A 119 3.80 12.33 -11.73
CA LYS A 119 4.19 13.35 -10.72
C LYS A 119 3.00 14.03 -10.03
N THR A 120 1.81 14.00 -10.64
CA THR A 120 0.55 14.47 -10.04
C THR A 120 0.13 13.65 -8.83
N TYR A 121 0.61 12.40 -8.73
CA TYR A 121 0.28 11.49 -7.63
C TYR A 121 1.47 11.29 -6.67
N PRO A 122 1.20 11.08 -5.39
CA PRO A 122 -0.12 11.15 -4.73
C PRO A 122 -0.65 12.59 -4.72
N ARG A 123 -1.97 12.73 -4.75
CA ARG A 123 -2.64 14.02 -4.59
C ARG A 123 -2.41 14.57 -3.17
N LYS A 124 -2.83 15.81 -2.93
CA LYS A 124 -2.71 16.47 -1.62
C LYS A 124 -3.27 15.59 -0.50
N ALA A 125 -2.62 15.63 0.66
CA ALA A 125 -3.00 14.88 1.85
C ALA A 125 -4.50 15.00 2.17
N GLY A 126 -5.14 13.83 2.37
CA GLY A 126 -6.56 13.70 2.61
C GLY A 126 -7.44 13.62 1.36
N THR A 127 -6.96 14.02 0.19
CA THR A 127 -7.73 13.91 -1.07
C THR A 127 -8.02 12.46 -1.46
N PRO A 128 -7.04 11.52 -1.41
CA PRO A 128 -7.31 10.14 -1.82
C PRO A 128 -8.41 9.44 -1.05
N SER A 129 -8.59 9.76 0.23
CA SER A 129 -9.64 9.16 1.06
C SER A 129 -11.01 9.81 0.86
N LYS A 130 -11.03 11.12 0.58
CA LYS A 130 -12.29 11.88 0.36
C LYS A 130 -12.85 11.68 -1.03
N ASP A 131 -11.99 11.55 -2.01
CA ASP A 131 -12.31 11.40 -3.42
C ASP A 131 -11.38 10.35 -4.06
N PRO A 132 -11.64 9.05 -3.85
CA PRO A 132 -10.84 7.98 -4.44
C PRO A 132 -10.82 8.05 -5.97
N LEU A 133 -9.69 7.68 -6.58
CA LEU A 133 -9.57 7.55 -8.04
C LEU A 133 -10.59 6.53 -8.57
N LYS A 134 -11.23 6.86 -9.70
CA LYS A 134 -12.28 6.06 -10.35
C LYS A 134 -11.85 5.57 -11.74
#